data_1ff7d3ea8a05d6f91140d61090313dad
#
_entry.id   1ff7d3ea8a05d6f91140d61090313dad
#
_cell.length_a   1.000
_cell.length_b   1.000
_cell.length_c   1.000
_cell.angle_alpha   90.00
_cell.angle_beta   90.00
_cell.angle_gamma   90.00
#
_symmetry.space_group_name_H-M   'P 1'
#
loop_
_entity.id
_entity.type
_entity.pdbx_description
1 polymer ?
#
loop_
_entity_poly.entity_id
_entity_poly.type
_entity_poly.pdbx_seq_one_letter_code
_entity_poly.pdbx_strand_id
1 'polypeptide(L)'
;MTVDEEIRRILEKHRTIAMVGLSRDPSKDSYRVARYLKEQGYRIIPINPSGDEILGEKSYKALLDLPEELQRQVEIVDIFRPASEIPPIVDQTIEMKKRHGTPQVIWMQLGIVNDEAAEKARDADLIVVMNRCMMVEHRRLLAAKYR
;
A
#
# COMPACT_ATOMS: atom_id res chain seq x y z
N MET A 1 13.48 4.70 -17.70
CA MET A 1 12.06 4.53 -17.40
C MET A 1 11.53 5.80 -16.75
N THR A 2 10.41 6.31 -17.24
CA THR A 2 9.75 7.47 -16.64
C THR A 2 9.04 7.09 -15.35
N VAL A 3 8.67 8.10 -14.54
CA VAL A 3 7.89 7.87 -13.33
C VAL A 3 6.54 7.21 -13.67
N ASP A 4 5.88 7.68 -14.72
CA ASP A 4 4.60 7.11 -15.16
C ASP A 4 4.74 5.65 -15.60
N GLU A 5 5.79 5.31 -16.32
CA GLU A 5 6.05 3.94 -16.72
C GLU A 5 6.29 3.03 -15.51
N GLU A 6 7.03 3.51 -14.52
CA GLU A 6 7.28 2.77 -13.28
C GLU A 6 5.97 2.53 -12.50
N ILE A 7 5.15 3.58 -12.34
CA ILE A 7 3.88 3.47 -11.64
C ILE A 7 2.94 2.52 -12.37
N ARG A 8 2.85 2.64 -13.69
CA ARG A 8 2.01 1.73 -14.50
C ARG A 8 2.45 0.28 -14.30
N ARG A 9 3.75 0.02 -14.35
CA ARG A 9 4.29 -1.34 -14.15
C ARG A 9 3.92 -1.88 -12.79
N ILE A 10 4.04 -1.06 -11.72
CA ILE A 10 3.65 -1.46 -10.36
C ILE A 10 2.17 -1.88 -10.35
N LEU A 11 1.30 -1.04 -10.88
CA LEU A 11 -0.14 -1.26 -10.85
C LEU A 11 -0.59 -2.44 -11.72
N GLU A 12 0.12 -2.72 -12.80
CA GLU A 12 -0.19 -3.86 -13.66
C GLU A 12 0.36 -5.18 -13.10
N LYS A 13 1.53 -5.15 -12.48
CA LYS A 13 2.25 -6.35 -12.05
C LYS A 13 1.75 -6.89 -10.71
N HIS A 14 1.35 -6.01 -9.79
CA HIS A 14 1.02 -6.40 -8.42
C HIS A 14 -0.48 -6.33 -8.17
N ARG A 15 -1.00 -7.25 -7.33
CA ARG A 15 -2.43 -7.36 -7.05
C ARG A 15 -2.79 -7.34 -5.58
N THR A 16 -1.87 -7.65 -4.68
CA THR A 16 -2.15 -7.75 -3.25
C THR A 16 -1.53 -6.57 -2.50
N ILE A 17 -2.39 -5.80 -1.86
CA ILE A 17 -2.03 -4.55 -1.19
C ILE A 17 -2.39 -4.64 0.29
N ALA A 18 -1.40 -4.47 1.16
CA ALA A 18 -1.66 -4.21 2.58
C ALA A 18 -1.83 -2.71 2.74
N MET A 19 -3.01 -2.28 3.15
CA MET A 19 -3.34 -0.86 3.25
C MET A 19 -3.33 -0.42 4.71
N VAL A 20 -2.27 0.29 5.10
CA VAL A 20 -2.05 0.73 6.47
C VAL A 20 -2.78 2.04 6.73
N GLY A 21 -3.65 2.04 7.74
CA GLY A 21 -4.48 3.20 8.05
C GLY A 21 -5.81 3.20 7.31
N LEU A 22 -6.20 2.10 6.72
CA LEU A 22 -7.51 1.97 6.08
C LEU A 22 -8.61 2.12 7.12
N SER A 23 -9.49 3.11 6.92
CA SER A 23 -10.63 3.38 7.79
C SER A 23 -11.85 2.55 7.38
N ARG A 24 -12.67 2.17 8.37
CA ARG A 24 -13.97 1.57 8.10
C ARG A 24 -15.05 2.61 7.75
N ASP A 25 -14.73 3.90 7.92
CA ASP A 25 -15.67 4.98 7.64
C ASP A 25 -15.72 5.27 6.14
N PRO A 26 -16.89 5.05 5.47
CA PRO A 26 -17.00 5.25 4.03
C PRO A 26 -16.74 6.69 3.56
N SER A 27 -16.77 7.67 4.47
CA SER A 27 -16.49 9.06 4.12
C SER A 27 -15.00 9.38 4.05
N LYS A 28 -14.13 8.48 4.51
CA LYS A 28 -12.69 8.69 4.52
C LYS A 28 -12.06 8.34 3.18
N ASP A 29 -11.00 9.07 2.82
CA ASP A 29 -10.27 8.85 1.56
C ASP A 29 -9.73 7.43 1.45
N SER A 30 -9.17 6.90 2.54
CA SER A 30 -8.61 5.54 2.53
C SER A 30 -9.67 4.50 2.17
N TYR A 31 -10.88 4.65 2.67
CA TYR A 31 -11.98 3.75 2.35
C TYR A 31 -12.35 3.82 0.86
N ARG A 32 -12.49 5.05 0.33
CA ARG A 32 -12.85 5.24 -1.09
C ARG A 32 -11.79 4.66 -2.02
N VAL A 33 -10.52 4.88 -1.71
CA VAL A 33 -9.41 4.33 -2.49
C VAL A 33 -9.41 2.81 -2.44
N ALA A 34 -9.57 2.23 -1.25
CA ALA A 34 -9.62 0.77 -1.09
C ALA A 34 -10.78 0.15 -1.85
N ARG A 35 -11.96 0.75 -1.75
CA ARG A 35 -13.14 0.26 -2.47
C ARG A 35 -12.92 0.29 -3.99
N TYR A 36 -12.40 1.40 -4.49
CA TYR A 36 -12.08 1.52 -5.91
C TYR A 36 -11.10 0.44 -6.37
N LEU A 37 -10.00 0.26 -5.65
CA LEU A 37 -8.99 -0.72 -6.01
C LEU A 37 -9.54 -2.15 -5.95
N LYS A 38 -10.37 -2.44 -4.96
CA LYS A 38 -11.01 -3.75 -4.85
C LYS A 38 -11.91 -4.01 -6.07
N GLU A 39 -12.67 -3.01 -6.51
CA GLU A 39 -13.50 -3.10 -7.70
C GLU A 39 -12.68 -3.33 -8.98
N GLN A 40 -11.42 -2.87 -8.98
CA GLN A 40 -10.49 -3.05 -10.10
C GLN A 40 -9.73 -4.38 -10.05
N GLY A 41 -10.05 -5.25 -9.09
CA GLY A 41 -9.46 -6.57 -9.01
C GLY A 41 -8.27 -6.71 -8.07
N TYR A 42 -7.93 -5.66 -7.33
CA TYR A 42 -6.89 -5.76 -6.31
C TYR A 42 -7.43 -6.42 -5.05
N ARG A 43 -6.57 -7.20 -4.41
CA ARG A 43 -6.84 -7.75 -3.10
C ARG A 43 -6.37 -6.76 -2.04
N ILE A 44 -7.27 -6.34 -1.17
CA ILE A 44 -6.96 -5.38 -0.10
C ILE A 44 -6.91 -6.11 1.23
N ILE A 45 -5.79 -5.97 1.93
CA ILE A 45 -5.63 -6.47 3.30
C ILE A 45 -5.60 -5.25 4.22
N PRO A 46 -6.66 -5.00 4.99
CA PRO A 46 -6.72 -3.82 5.86
C PRO A 46 -5.78 -3.95 7.06
N ILE A 47 -5.01 -2.91 7.32
CA ILE A 47 -4.21 -2.78 8.54
C ILE A 47 -4.76 -1.58 9.31
N ASN A 48 -5.38 -1.84 10.44
CA ASN A 48 -6.07 -0.83 11.25
C ASN A 48 -5.99 -1.22 12.72
N PRO A 49 -5.63 -0.29 13.63
CA PRO A 49 -5.49 -0.59 15.06
C PRO A 49 -6.75 -1.14 15.73
N SER A 50 -7.94 -0.82 15.22
CA SER A 50 -9.21 -1.32 15.80
C SER A 50 -9.43 -2.80 15.52
N GLY A 51 -8.86 -3.35 14.45
CA GLY A 51 -9.03 -4.77 14.10
C GLY A 51 -10.40 -5.13 13.57
N ASP A 52 -11.21 -4.16 13.16
CA ASP A 52 -12.56 -4.38 12.62
C ASP A 52 -12.54 -4.92 11.20
N GLU A 53 -13.65 -5.54 10.79
CA GLU A 53 -13.85 -5.91 9.39
C GLU A 53 -14.07 -4.66 8.55
N ILE A 54 -13.37 -4.56 7.41
CA ILE A 54 -13.47 -3.43 6.50
C ILE A 54 -13.64 -3.96 5.08
N LEU A 55 -14.66 -3.49 4.39
CA LEU A 55 -14.96 -3.91 3.01
C LEU A 55 -15.07 -5.44 2.87
N GLY A 56 -15.61 -6.10 3.90
CA GLY A 56 -15.75 -7.55 3.91
C GLY A 56 -14.45 -8.30 4.20
N GLU A 57 -13.36 -7.60 4.50
CA GLU A 57 -12.08 -8.20 4.78
C GLU A 57 -11.71 -8.08 6.25
N LYS A 58 -11.14 -9.13 6.80
CA LYS A 58 -10.57 -9.09 8.15
C LYS A 58 -9.42 -8.11 8.20
N SER A 59 -9.38 -7.23 9.21
CA SER A 59 -8.26 -6.34 9.41
C SER A 59 -7.32 -6.86 10.50
N TYR A 60 -6.08 -6.36 10.45
CA TYR A 60 -5.03 -6.69 11.41
C TYR A 60 -4.46 -5.39 11.96
N LYS A 61 -3.97 -5.41 13.19
CA LYS A 61 -3.54 -4.18 13.87
C LYS A 61 -2.25 -3.60 13.32
N ALA A 62 -1.35 -4.46 12.86
CA ALA A 62 -0.06 -4.05 12.29
C ALA A 62 0.37 -5.07 11.24
N LEU A 63 1.31 -4.68 10.39
CA LEU A 63 1.82 -5.56 9.32
C LEU A 63 2.39 -6.86 9.86
N LEU A 64 3.16 -6.81 10.94
CA LEU A 64 3.77 -8.02 11.51
C LEU A 64 2.79 -8.91 12.27
N ASP A 65 1.56 -8.43 12.48
CA ASP A 65 0.48 -9.25 13.04
C ASP A 65 -0.20 -10.13 11.99
N LEU A 66 0.08 -9.89 10.72
CA LEU A 66 -0.41 -10.77 9.65
C LEU A 66 0.16 -12.18 9.85
N PRO A 67 -0.67 -13.23 9.68
CA PRO A 67 -0.13 -14.59 9.60
C PRO A 67 0.96 -14.64 8.52
N GLU A 68 1.98 -15.47 8.74
CA GLU A 68 3.11 -15.54 7.81
C GLU A 68 2.68 -15.84 6.37
N GLU A 69 1.68 -16.67 6.22
CA GLU A 69 1.12 -16.98 4.90
C GLU A 69 0.61 -15.73 4.18
N LEU A 70 -0.07 -14.83 4.90
CA LEU A 70 -0.52 -13.56 4.32
C LEU A 70 0.64 -12.60 4.09
N GLN A 71 1.62 -12.58 4.99
CA GLN A 71 2.82 -11.76 4.79
C GLN A 71 3.49 -12.08 3.46
N ARG A 72 3.55 -13.36 3.09
CA ARG A 72 4.15 -13.82 1.83
C ARG A 72 3.37 -13.36 0.60
N GLN A 73 2.11 -12.99 0.76
CA GLN A 73 1.26 -12.57 -0.36
C GLN A 73 1.27 -11.06 -0.59
N VAL A 74 1.71 -10.26 0.38
CA VAL A 74 1.72 -8.79 0.26
C VAL A 74 2.76 -8.37 -0.75
N GLU A 75 2.33 -7.60 -1.76
CA GLU A 75 3.21 -7.09 -2.80
C GLU A 75 3.45 -5.58 -2.68
N ILE A 76 2.44 -4.85 -2.23
CA ILE A 76 2.49 -3.40 -2.03
C ILE A 76 2.03 -3.08 -0.60
N VAL A 77 2.75 -2.20 0.08
CA VAL A 77 2.29 -1.59 1.33
C VAL A 77 1.89 -0.16 1.00
N ASP A 78 0.60 0.13 1.06
CA ASP A 78 0.02 1.45 0.80
C ASP A 78 -0.32 2.13 2.12
N ILE A 79 0.16 3.37 2.33
CA ILE A 79 0.16 4.02 3.64
C ILE A 79 -0.70 5.27 3.65
N PHE A 80 -1.70 5.26 4.55
CA PHE A 80 -2.61 6.38 4.86
C PHE A 80 -2.38 6.87 6.30
N ARG A 81 -1.13 7.03 6.72
CA ARG A 81 -0.80 7.53 8.05
C ARG A 81 0.05 8.78 7.96
N PRO A 82 0.01 9.67 8.97
CA PRO A 82 0.85 10.87 8.97
C PRO A 82 2.33 10.54 8.79
N ALA A 83 3.08 11.50 8.23
CA ALA A 83 4.50 11.33 7.94
C ALA A 83 5.31 10.86 9.16
N SER A 84 4.94 11.30 10.37
CA SER A 84 5.63 10.91 11.60
C SER A 84 5.48 9.43 11.95
N GLU A 85 4.47 8.75 11.39
CA GLU A 85 4.22 7.33 11.66
C GLU A 85 4.80 6.41 10.59
N ILE A 86 5.40 6.97 9.54
CA ILE A 86 5.96 6.20 8.45
C ILE A 86 7.16 5.33 8.86
N PRO A 87 8.14 5.83 9.67
CA PRO A 87 9.32 5.03 9.98
C PRO A 87 9.04 3.63 10.53
N PRO A 88 8.17 3.43 11.55
CA PRO A 88 7.91 2.08 12.03
C PRO A 88 7.21 1.19 10.99
N ILE A 89 6.38 1.77 10.11
CA ILE A 89 5.72 1.02 9.04
C ILE A 89 6.75 0.55 8.01
N VAL A 90 7.70 1.40 7.66
CA VAL A 90 8.81 1.04 6.77
C VAL A 90 9.66 -0.07 7.41
N ASP A 91 9.97 0.03 8.70
CA ASP A 91 10.74 -0.99 9.40
C ASP A 91 10.04 -2.35 9.35
N GLN A 92 8.73 -2.39 9.58
CA GLN A 92 7.95 -3.63 9.50
C GLN A 92 7.95 -4.20 8.07
N THR A 93 7.82 -3.34 7.08
CA THR A 93 7.86 -3.75 5.67
C THR A 93 9.22 -4.37 5.30
N ILE A 94 10.30 -3.74 5.76
CA ILE A 94 11.65 -4.26 5.55
C ILE A 94 11.82 -5.64 6.21
N GLU A 95 11.29 -5.79 7.42
CA GLU A 95 11.34 -7.07 8.13
C GLU A 95 10.61 -8.16 7.35
N MET A 96 9.42 -7.87 6.83
CA MET A 96 8.68 -8.81 5.99
C MET A 96 9.49 -9.20 4.76
N LYS A 97 10.11 -8.23 4.10
CA LYS A 97 10.91 -8.50 2.91
C LYS A 97 12.11 -9.36 3.21
N LYS A 98 12.78 -9.15 4.33
CA LYS A 98 13.90 -9.98 4.77
C LYS A 98 13.48 -11.43 4.98
N ARG A 99 12.30 -11.64 5.57
CA ARG A 99 11.78 -12.97 5.86
C ARG A 99 11.26 -13.70 4.63
N HIS A 100 10.60 -12.98 3.71
CA HIS A 100 9.78 -13.60 2.66
C HIS A 100 10.15 -13.19 1.24
N GLY A 101 11.04 -12.22 1.05
CA GLY A 101 11.37 -11.70 -0.28
C GLY A 101 10.33 -10.71 -0.84
N THR A 102 9.30 -10.41 -0.08
CA THR A 102 8.21 -9.49 -0.44
C THR A 102 7.80 -8.71 0.83
N PRO A 103 7.22 -7.51 0.75
CA PRO A 103 6.71 -6.77 -0.42
C PRO A 103 7.80 -6.20 -1.32
N GLN A 104 7.38 -5.70 -2.50
CA GLN A 104 8.30 -5.05 -3.44
C GLN A 104 8.17 -3.53 -3.40
N VAL A 105 7.02 -3.00 -2.98
CA VAL A 105 6.68 -1.58 -3.11
C VAL A 105 6.15 -1.01 -1.80
N ILE A 106 6.63 0.19 -1.45
CA ILE A 106 6.00 1.06 -0.44
C ILE A 106 5.39 2.23 -1.18
N TRP A 107 4.12 2.51 -0.89
CA TRP A 107 3.37 3.60 -1.50
C TRP A 107 2.87 4.55 -0.42
N MET A 108 3.33 5.79 -0.46
CA MET A 108 2.86 6.85 0.44
C MET A 108 1.84 7.70 -0.30
N GLN A 109 0.64 7.76 0.23
CA GLN A 109 -0.49 8.44 -0.41
C GLN A 109 -0.29 9.95 -0.54
N LEU A 110 -1.17 10.59 -1.29
CA LEU A 110 -1.12 12.04 -1.54
C LEU A 110 -1.03 12.81 -0.22
N GLY A 111 -0.07 13.72 -0.15
CA GLY A 111 0.18 14.52 1.05
C GLY A 111 1.10 13.86 2.07
N ILE A 112 1.53 12.62 1.82
CA ILE A 112 2.37 11.88 2.76
C ILE A 112 3.78 11.74 2.17
N VAL A 113 4.75 12.38 2.84
CA VAL A 113 6.15 12.36 2.41
C VAL A 113 7.04 12.18 3.64
N ASN A 114 7.98 11.26 3.53
CA ASN A 114 9.06 11.10 4.51
C ASN A 114 10.31 10.63 3.76
N ASP A 115 11.18 11.58 3.45
CA ASP A 115 12.36 11.31 2.62
C ASP A 115 13.35 10.37 3.28
N GLU A 116 13.53 10.51 4.59
CA GLU A 116 14.45 9.64 5.35
C GLU A 116 13.97 8.18 5.34
N ALA A 117 12.69 7.97 5.59
CA ALA A 117 12.10 6.64 5.55
C ALA A 117 12.13 6.06 4.13
N ALA A 118 11.91 6.89 3.12
CA ALA A 118 11.98 6.48 1.72
C ALA A 118 13.38 6.00 1.35
N GLU A 119 14.41 6.72 1.78
CA GLU A 119 15.79 6.32 1.54
C GLU A 119 16.11 4.98 2.19
N LYS A 120 15.69 4.80 3.44
CA LYS A 120 15.86 3.53 4.14
C LYS A 120 15.18 2.38 3.41
N ALA A 121 13.97 2.62 2.90
CA ALA A 121 13.24 1.61 2.12
C ALA A 121 13.98 1.26 0.84
N ARG A 122 14.47 2.26 0.11
CA ARG A 122 15.24 2.03 -1.12
C ARG A 122 16.52 1.25 -0.85
N ASP A 123 17.21 1.55 0.26
CA ASP A 123 18.42 0.82 0.66
C ASP A 123 18.13 -0.66 0.95
N ALA A 124 16.88 -0.98 1.28
CA ALA A 124 16.43 -2.36 1.48
C ALA A 124 15.79 -2.96 0.22
N ASP A 125 16.07 -2.40 -0.94
CA ASP A 125 15.58 -2.85 -2.25
C ASP A 125 14.06 -2.76 -2.43
N LEU A 126 13.43 -1.81 -1.75
CA LEU A 126 12.02 -1.50 -1.98
C LEU A 126 11.88 -0.38 -2.99
N ILE A 127 10.89 -0.48 -3.86
CA ILE A 127 10.48 0.62 -4.74
C ILE A 127 9.60 1.55 -3.91
N VAL A 128 9.84 2.86 -3.97
CA VAL A 128 9.08 3.83 -3.21
C VAL A 128 8.35 4.79 -4.14
N VAL A 129 7.03 4.91 -3.93
CA VAL A 129 6.20 5.96 -4.54
C VAL A 129 5.73 6.84 -3.40
N MET A 130 5.87 8.16 -3.53
CA MET A 130 5.47 9.12 -2.50
C MET A 130 4.55 10.19 -3.04
N ASN A 131 3.65 10.66 -2.17
CA ASN A 131 2.81 11.82 -2.46
C ASN A 131 1.94 11.63 -3.70
N ARG A 132 1.37 10.44 -3.85
CA ARG A 132 0.46 10.12 -4.96
C ARG A 132 -0.69 9.27 -4.45
N CYS A 133 -1.88 9.50 -5.00
CA CYS A 133 -3.05 8.68 -4.70
C CYS A 133 -3.11 7.50 -5.67
N MET A 134 -3.10 6.28 -5.14
CA MET A 134 -3.11 5.07 -5.97
C MET A 134 -4.34 4.99 -6.87
N MET A 135 -5.50 5.40 -6.38
CA MET A 135 -6.72 5.45 -7.19
C MET A 135 -6.60 6.43 -8.36
N VAL A 136 -6.09 7.63 -8.07
CA VAL A 136 -5.90 8.65 -9.11
C VAL A 136 -4.92 8.19 -10.18
N GLU A 137 -3.82 7.58 -9.75
CA GLU A 137 -2.82 7.08 -10.70
C GLU A 137 -3.35 5.91 -11.52
N HIS A 138 -4.12 5.02 -10.90
CA HIS A 138 -4.76 3.92 -11.62
C HIS A 138 -5.73 4.44 -12.69
N ARG A 139 -6.57 5.40 -12.34
CA ARG A 139 -7.50 6.02 -13.30
C ARG A 139 -6.76 6.68 -14.44
N ARG A 140 -5.70 7.41 -14.12
CA ARG A 140 -4.94 8.18 -15.10
C ARG A 140 -4.17 7.27 -16.07
N LEU A 141 -3.57 6.21 -15.57
CA LEU A 141 -2.64 5.39 -16.35
C LEU A 141 -3.28 4.13 -16.94
N LEU A 142 -4.26 3.54 -16.26
CA LEU A 142 -4.86 2.27 -16.68
C LEU A 142 -6.31 2.38 -17.10
N ALA A 143 -7.17 2.99 -16.29
CA ALA A 143 -8.60 3.06 -16.60
C ALA A 143 -8.91 3.90 -17.84
N ALA A 144 -8.18 4.99 -18.03
CA ALA A 144 -8.37 5.87 -19.21
C ALA A 144 -8.06 5.16 -20.52
N LYS A 145 -7.26 4.09 -20.48
CA LYS A 145 -6.86 3.30 -21.65
C LYS A 145 -8.03 2.57 -22.31
N TYR A 146 -9.10 2.34 -21.57
CA TYR A 146 -10.25 1.54 -22.02
C TYR A 146 -11.49 2.38 -22.30
N ARG A 147 -11.33 3.67 -22.36
CA ARG A 147 -12.44 4.59 -22.69
C ARG A 147 -12.59 4.72 -24.19
#